data_1d8e40cd0bcba4841a65272e962c0dda
#
_entry.id   1d8e40cd0bcba4841a65272e962c0dda
#
_cell.length_a   1.000
_cell.length_b   1.000
_cell.length_c   1.000
_cell.angle_alpha   90.00
_cell.angle_beta   90.00
_cell.angle_gamma   90.00
#
_symmetry.space_group_name_H-M   'P 1'
#
loop_
_entity.id
_entity.type
_entity.pdbx_description
1 polymer ?
#
loop_
_entity_poly.entity_id
_entity_poly.type
_entity_poly.pdbx_seq_one_letter_code
_entity_poly.pdbx_strand_id
1 'polypeptide(L)'
;LAGIEMGFVELVKLLFGDAGTGKSSSIKGILNQYYDQGLRIIEAYKHQFQDLNEVIAQIKNRNYRFIIYMDDLSFEEFEIEYKYLKAVIEGGLEKKPDNVLIYATSNRRNLVRERAADKLEIADEDDLHSSDTVQEKLSLVYRFGVRIYFGKPDKKQFQEIVRTLAARYGVTMPEDELLLKANQWELSHGGLTGRAAQQFIDYIVGTEEEKRK
;
A
#
# COMPACT_ATOMS: atom_id res chain seq x y z
N LEU A 1 2.65 13.99 6.09
CA LEU A 1 2.47 15.36 5.57
C LEU A 1 3.71 16.23 5.75
N ALA A 2 4.42 16.13 6.89
CA ALA A 2 5.65 16.88 7.16
C ALA A 2 6.81 16.59 6.19
N GLY A 3 6.79 15.45 5.47
CA GLY A 3 7.87 15.07 4.55
C GLY A 3 7.86 15.78 3.19
N ILE A 4 6.86 16.62 2.92
CA ILE A 4 6.80 17.39 1.66
C ILE A 4 7.38 18.81 1.86
N GLU A 5 7.36 19.30 3.09
CA GLU A 5 7.91 20.63 3.45
C GLU A 5 9.33 20.56 4.02
N MET A 6 9.75 19.43 4.62
CA MET A 6 11.12 19.25 5.12
C MET A 6 11.93 18.44 4.13
N GLY A 7 13.05 18.97 3.71
CA GLY A 7 13.98 18.42 2.70
C GLY A 7 14.13 16.90 2.81
N PHE A 8 13.88 16.23 1.72
CA PHE A 8 13.80 14.79 1.51
C PHE A 8 14.99 14.02 2.09
N VAL A 9 14.83 13.43 3.27
CA VAL A 9 15.86 12.56 3.84
C VAL A 9 15.64 11.08 3.48
N GLU A 10 14.37 10.67 3.19
CA GLU A 10 14.08 9.26 2.86
C GLU A 10 13.09 9.15 1.69
N LEU A 11 13.64 8.73 0.55
CA LEU A 11 12.92 8.68 -0.73
C LEU A 11 12.01 7.47 -0.90
N VAL A 12 12.10 6.46 -0.05
CA VAL A 12 11.41 5.17 -0.22
C VAL A 12 10.54 4.85 0.97
N LYS A 13 9.24 4.64 0.74
CA LYS A 13 8.25 4.41 1.78
C LYS A 13 7.46 3.13 1.53
N LEU A 14 7.27 2.33 2.59
CA LEU A 14 6.49 1.10 2.56
C LEU A 14 5.29 1.21 3.51
N LEU A 15 4.09 1.09 2.96
CA LEU A 15 2.86 0.93 3.71
C LEU A 15 2.52 -0.56 3.75
N PHE A 16 2.55 -1.17 4.92
CA PHE A 16 2.33 -2.62 5.05
C PHE A 16 1.27 -2.95 6.10
N GLY A 17 0.69 -4.13 6.02
CA GLY A 17 -0.29 -4.61 7.00
C GLY A 17 -1.51 -5.25 6.36
N ASP A 18 -2.60 -5.36 7.10
CA ASP A 18 -3.77 -6.12 6.70
C ASP A 18 -4.43 -5.61 5.41
N ALA A 19 -5.04 -6.53 4.66
CA ALA A 19 -5.78 -6.18 3.46
C ALA A 19 -7.02 -5.33 3.79
N GLY A 20 -7.35 -4.36 2.91
CA GLY A 20 -8.55 -3.53 3.08
C GLY A 20 -8.46 -2.45 4.15
N THR A 21 -7.26 -2.15 4.70
CA THR A 21 -7.06 -1.16 5.76
C THR A 21 -6.78 0.26 5.27
N GLY A 22 -6.81 0.49 3.96
CA GLY A 22 -6.70 1.83 3.38
C GLY A 22 -5.31 2.23 2.86
N LYS A 23 -4.33 1.32 2.78
CA LYS A 23 -2.97 1.60 2.26
C LYS A 23 -2.99 2.33 0.91
N SER A 24 -3.56 1.70 -0.11
CA SER A 24 -3.64 2.27 -1.46
C SER A 24 -4.53 3.51 -1.52
N SER A 25 -5.60 3.54 -0.72
CA SER A 25 -6.49 4.71 -0.60
C SER A 25 -5.77 5.93 -0.02
N SER A 26 -4.85 5.73 0.92
CA SER A 26 -4.05 6.82 1.49
C SER A 26 -3.14 7.45 0.42
N ILE A 27 -2.54 6.64 -0.47
CA ILE A 27 -1.70 7.15 -1.56
C ILE A 27 -2.54 7.93 -2.58
N LYS A 28 -3.73 7.43 -2.94
CA LYS A 28 -4.68 8.15 -3.80
C LYS A 28 -5.15 9.47 -3.16
N GLY A 29 -5.35 9.47 -1.83
CA GLY A 29 -5.67 10.69 -1.08
C GLY A 29 -4.56 11.73 -1.13
N ILE A 30 -3.29 11.30 -1.03
CA ILE A 30 -2.12 12.19 -1.19
C ILE A 30 -2.09 12.80 -2.60
N LEU A 31 -2.31 11.99 -3.65
CA LEU A 31 -2.39 12.51 -5.01
C LEU A 31 -3.45 13.60 -5.15
N ASN A 32 -4.69 13.32 -4.71
CA ASN A 32 -5.79 14.28 -4.81
C ASN A 32 -5.50 15.59 -4.07
N GLN A 33 -4.86 15.51 -2.91
CA GLN A 33 -4.54 16.68 -2.09
C GLN A 33 -3.45 17.57 -2.70
N TYR A 34 -2.47 16.99 -3.42
CA TYR A 34 -1.29 17.70 -3.91
C TYR A 34 -1.21 17.79 -5.43
N TYR A 35 -2.22 17.31 -6.15
CA TYR A 35 -2.25 17.33 -7.61
C TYR A 35 -2.08 18.74 -8.18
N ASP A 36 -2.80 19.73 -7.65
CA ASP A 36 -2.74 21.13 -8.06
C ASP A 36 -1.39 21.78 -7.70
N GLN A 37 -0.66 21.20 -6.74
CA GLN A 37 0.69 21.61 -6.36
C GLN A 37 1.78 20.90 -7.18
N GLY A 38 1.41 20.21 -8.25
CA GLY A 38 2.33 19.58 -9.18
C GLY A 38 2.73 18.14 -8.83
N LEU A 39 2.02 17.46 -7.92
CA LEU A 39 2.25 16.03 -7.67
C LEU A 39 1.68 15.18 -8.80
N ARG A 40 2.43 14.15 -9.20
CA ARG A 40 2.01 13.13 -10.17
C ARG A 40 2.34 11.75 -9.64
N ILE A 41 1.55 10.74 -10.01
CA ILE A 41 1.83 9.33 -9.68
C ILE A 41 2.08 8.56 -10.97
N ILE A 42 3.08 7.69 -10.93
CA ILE A 42 3.38 6.68 -11.94
C ILE A 42 3.23 5.34 -11.25
N GLU A 43 2.24 4.56 -11.65
CA GLU A 43 2.06 3.21 -11.16
C GLU A 43 3.02 2.28 -11.90
N ALA A 44 3.75 1.46 -11.15
CA ALA A 44 4.73 0.52 -11.68
C ALA A 44 4.43 -0.90 -11.19
N TYR A 45 4.30 -1.81 -12.14
CA TYR A 45 4.10 -3.23 -11.89
C TYR A 45 5.43 -3.98 -11.87
N LYS A 46 5.51 -5.14 -11.19
CA LYS A 46 6.74 -5.91 -11.03
C LYS A 46 7.51 -6.14 -12.34
N HIS A 47 6.81 -6.54 -13.40
CA HIS A 47 7.43 -6.82 -14.71
C HIS A 47 8.07 -5.58 -15.37
N GLN A 48 7.78 -4.36 -14.86
CA GLN A 48 8.33 -3.09 -15.36
C GLN A 48 9.52 -2.60 -14.51
N PHE A 49 9.93 -3.32 -13.47
CA PHE A 49 10.98 -2.85 -12.58
C PHE A 49 12.34 -2.69 -13.28
N GLN A 50 12.62 -3.48 -14.31
CA GLN A 50 13.80 -3.32 -15.13
C GLN A 50 13.88 -1.96 -15.83
N ASP A 51 12.74 -1.34 -16.15
CA ASP A 51 12.63 -0.10 -16.92
C ASP A 51 12.56 1.15 -15.99
N LEU A 52 12.50 0.96 -14.68
CA LEU A 52 12.32 2.08 -13.72
C LEU A 52 13.42 3.13 -13.80
N ASN A 53 14.68 2.74 -14.04
CA ASN A 53 15.77 3.68 -14.19
C ASN A 53 15.58 4.58 -15.41
N GLU A 54 15.07 4.03 -16.50
CA GLU A 54 14.75 4.81 -17.70
C GLU A 54 13.58 5.78 -17.44
N VAL A 55 12.52 5.31 -16.77
CA VAL A 55 11.40 6.17 -16.36
C VAL A 55 11.90 7.31 -15.48
N ILE A 56 12.73 7.03 -14.48
CA ILE A 56 13.32 8.04 -13.61
C ILE A 56 14.16 9.06 -14.41
N ALA A 57 14.97 8.59 -15.36
CA ALA A 57 15.77 9.47 -16.22
C ALA A 57 14.90 10.45 -17.05
N GLN A 58 13.72 10.02 -17.51
CA GLN A 58 12.78 10.84 -18.26
C GLN A 58 12.06 11.91 -17.43
N ILE A 59 11.90 11.68 -16.11
CA ILE A 59 11.13 12.58 -15.23
C ILE A 59 12.01 13.44 -14.31
N LYS A 60 13.28 13.08 -14.11
CA LYS A 60 14.18 13.74 -13.14
C LYS A 60 14.35 15.26 -13.34
N ASN A 61 14.22 15.74 -14.58
CA ASN A 61 14.38 17.15 -14.92
C ASN A 61 13.05 17.89 -15.15
N ARG A 62 11.91 17.24 -14.89
CA ARG A 62 10.60 17.85 -15.06
C ARG A 62 10.24 18.71 -13.84
N ASN A 63 9.52 19.81 -14.08
CA ASN A 63 9.06 20.70 -13.02
C ASN A 63 7.79 20.18 -12.33
N TYR A 64 7.79 18.87 -12.01
CA TYR A 64 6.75 18.16 -11.24
C TYR A 64 7.40 17.29 -10.18
N ARG A 65 6.66 16.95 -9.15
CA ARG A 65 7.04 15.93 -8.16
C ARG A 65 6.35 14.63 -8.49
N PHE A 66 7.08 13.52 -8.44
CA PHE A 66 6.58 12.21 -8.84
C PHE A 66 6.62 11.23 -7.66
N ILE A 67 5.56 10.46 -7.55
CA ILE A 67 5.56 9.24 -6.75
C ILE A 67 5.55 8.06 -7.73
N ILE A 68 6.57 7.22 -7.70
CA ILE A 68 6.54 5.91 -8.33
C ILE A 68 5.86 4.97 -7.32
N TYR A 69 4.70 4.46 -7.69
CA TYR A 69 3.83 3.69 -6.81
C TYR A 69 3.78 2.22 -7.23
N MET A 70 4.02 1.34 -6.28
CA MET A 70 3.97 -0.12 -6.43
C MET A 70 2.90 -0.67 -5.51
N ASP A 71 1.77 -1.13 -6.08
CA ASP A 71 0.68 -1.71 -5.30
C ASP A 71 0.91 -3.20 -5.05
N ASP A 72 0.55 -3.66 -3.85
CA ASP A 72 0.62 -5.05 -3.38
C ASP A 72 1.97 -5.73 -3.65
N LEU A 73 3.06 -5.02 -3.34
CA LEU A 73 4.42 -5.51 -3.53
C LEU A 73 4.68 -6.73 -2.66
N SER A 74 5.02 -7.83 -3.31
CA SER A 74 5.45 -9.07 -2.66
C SER A 74 6.33 -9.86 -3.63
N PHE A 75 7.28 -10.64 -3.11
CA PHE A 75 8.18 -11.45 -3.91
C PHE A 75 8.06 -12.92 -3.50
N GLU A 76 7.97 -13.78 -4.51
CA GLU A 76 8.10 -15.23 -4.35
C GLU A 76 9.59 -15.63 -4.37
N GLU A 77 9.90 -16.85 -3.97
CA GLU A 77 11.28 -17.30 -3.71
C GLU A 77 12.24 -17.13 -4.92
N PHE A 78 11.77 -17.40 -6.12
CA PHE A 78 12.60 -17.40 -7.34
C PHE A 78 12.41 -16.15 -8.22
N GLU A 79 11.66 -15.14 -7.78
CA GLU A 79 11.48 -13.90 -8.54
C GLU A 79 12.76 -13.06 -8.49
N ILE A 80 13.22 -12.59 -9.64
CA ILE A 80 14.44 -11.76 -9.79
C ILE A 80 14.14 -10.27 -9.74
N GLU A 81 12.88 -9.88 -9.85
CA GLU A 81 12.41 -8.48 -9.92
C GLU A 81 12.84 -7.67 -8.69
N TYR A 82 13.02 -8.33 -7.53
CA TYR A 82 13.54 -7.66 -6.34
C TYR A 82 14.95 -7.07 -6.56
N LYS A 83 15.79 -7.68 -7.44
CA LYS A 83 17.13 -7.16 -7.76
C LYS A 83 17.06 -5.86 -8.53
N TYR A 84 16.12 -5.74 -9.47
CA TYR A 84 15.88 -4.49 -10.18
C TYR A 84 15.40 -3.38 -9.23
N LEU A 85 14.43 -3.69 -8.38
CA LEU A 85 13.94 -2.73 -7.39
C LEU A 85 15.04 -2.32 -6.40
N LYS A 86 15.86 -3.27 -5.94
CA LYS A 86 17.02 -3.00 -5.08
C LYS A 86 17.98 -2.02 -5.74
N ALA A 87 18.33 -2.24 -7.02
CA ALA A 87 19.21 -1.33 -7.76
C ALA A 87 18.63 0.09 -7.88
N VAL A 88 17.32 0.21 -8.11
CA VAL A 88 16.62 1.50 -8.17
C VAL A 88 16.63 2.20 -6.79
N ILE A 89 16.34 1.46 -5.72
CA ILE A 89 16.32 1.99 -4.36
C ILE A 89 17.72 2.42 -3.90
N GLU A 90 18.76 1.69 -4.26
CA GLU A 90 20.15 2.02 -3.94
C GLU A 90 20.69 3.20 -4.75
N GLY A 91 20.11 3.47 -5.92
CA GLY A 91 20.41 4.65 -6.72
C GLY A 91 21.65 4.53 -7.59
N GLY A 92 22.28 3.34 -7.70
CA GLY A 92 23.46 3.12 -8.55
C GLY A 92 24.56 4.16 -8.35
N LEU A 93 25.20 4.61 -9.46
CA LEU A 93 26.24 5.65 -9.46
C LEU A 93 25.67 7.08 -9.48
N GLU A 94 24.40 7.26 -9.85
CA GLU A 94 23.76 8.59 -9.90
C GLU A 94 23.00 8.88 -8.60
N LYS A 95 23.09 10.13 -8.13
CA LYS A 95 22.27 10.61 -7.02
C LYS A 95 20.79 10.51 -7.41
N LYS A 96 19.96 9.99 -6.51
CA LYS A 96 18.50 9.97 -6.70
C LYS A 96 17.97 11.38 -6.92
N PRO A 97 17.08 11.59 -7.90
CA PRO A 97 16.51 12.90 -8.15
C PRO A 97 15.60 13.33 -6.98
N ASP A 98 15.74 14.59 -6.59
CA ASP A 98 15.01 15.17 -5.44
C ASP A 98 13.49 15.31 -5.70
N ASN A 99 13.05 15.16 -6.95
CA ASN A 99 11.65 15.25 -7.34
C ASN A 99 10.94 13.90 -7.47
N VAL A 100 11.59 12.77 -7.13
CA VAL A 100 11.03 11.42 -7.24
C VAL A 100 11.00 10.72 -5.89
N LEU A 101 9.82 10.24 -5.49
CA LEU A 101 9.59 9.41 -4.32
C LEU A 101 9.13 8.01 -4.76
N ILE A 102 9.49 6.99 -4.00
CA ILE A 102 9.02 5.62 -4.23
C ILE A 102 8.12 5.22 -3.07
N TYR A 103 6.90 4.82 -3.40
CA TYR A 103 5.93 4.29 -2.45
C TYR A 103 5.54 2.87 -2.84
N ALA A 104 5.55 1.98 -1.88
CA ALA A 104 5.04 0.62 -2.06
C ALA A 104 3.97 0.32 -1.01
N THR A 105 2.97 -0.47 -1.39
CA THR A 105 2.07 -1.11 -0.44
C THR A 105 2.35 -2.60 -0.41
N SER A 106 2.11 -3.24 0.72
CA SER A 106 2.19 -4.69 0.86
C SER A 106 1.19 -5.22 1.89
N ASN A 107 0.63 -6.37 1.61
CA ASN A 107 -0.15 -7.12 2.59
C ASN A 107 0.72 -8.02 3.47
N ARG A 108 2.04 -8.01 3.25
CA ARG A 108 3.04 -8.80 3.99
C ARG A 108 4.02 -7.89 4.71
N ARG A 109 4.39 -8.25 5.94
CA ARG A 109 5.33 -7.47 6.75
C ARG A 109 6.73 -7.42 6.13
N ASN A 110 7.18 -8.53 5.57
CA ASN A 110 8.56 -8.72 5.10
C ASN A 110 8.71 -8.76 3.57
N LEU A 111 7.66 -8.43 2.80
CA LEU A 111 7.61 -8.51 1.32
C LEU A 111 7.85 -9.92 0.75
N VAL A 112 8.18 -10.90 1.57
CA VAL A 112 8.52 -12.28 1.19
C VAL A 112 7.52 -13.24 1.82
N ARG A 113 7.22 -14.32 1.14
CA ARG A 113 6.42 -15.42 1.68
C ARG A 113 7.29 -16.26 2.63
N GLU A 114 7.05 -16.10 3.92
CA GLU A 114 7.65 -17.01 4.92
C GLU A 114 6.98 -18.39 4.78
N ARG A 115 7.76 -19.43 4.58
CA ARG A 115 7.26 -20.81 4.66
C ARG A 115 7.18 -21.20 6.14
N ALA A 116 6.19 -22.03 6.49
CA ALA A 116 6.10 -22.59 7.84
C ALA A 116 7.32 -23.46 8.20
N ALA A 117 8.06 -23.95 7.20
CA ALA A 117 9.30 -24.71 7.35
C ALA A 117 10.49 -23.86 7.83
N ASP A 118 10.49 -22.55 7.56
CA ASP A 118 11.57 -21.64 8.01
C ASP A 118 11.60 -21.46 9.54
N LYS A 119 10.62 -22.01 10.25
CA LYS A 119 10.53 -22.01 11.72
C LYS A 119 11.04 -23.28 12.38
N LEU A 120 11.42 -24.29 11.63
CA LEU A 120 11.96 -25.55 12.14
C LEU A 120 13.37 -25.73 11.58
N GLU A 121 14.35 -25.46 12.41
CA GLU A 121 15.77 -25.72 12.17
C GLU A 121 16.00 -27.21 11.91
N ILE A 122 16.12 -27.63 10.64
CA ILE A 122 16.82 -28.86 10.27
C ILE A 122 17.52 -28.55 8.94
N ALA A 123 18.84 -28.51 9.01
CA ALA A 123 19.73 -28.17 7.92
C ALA A 123 19.88 -29.34 6.92
N ASP A 124 19.37 -29.12 5.71
CA ASP A 124 19.88 -29.78 4.50
C ASP A 124 20.62 -28.76 3.63
N GLU A 125 21.64 -29.17 2.88
CA GLU A 125 22.49 -28.27 2.08
C GLU A 125 21.69 -27.42 1.03
N ASP A 126 20.52 -27.88 0.59
CA ASP A 126 19.61 -27.13 -0.26
C ASP A 126 18.92 -25.95 0.47
N ASP A 127 18.84 -25.97 1.80
CA ASP A 127 18.28 -24.89 2.61
C ASP A 127 19.22 -23.68 2.76
N LEU A 128 20.53 -23.83 2.58
CA LEU A 128 21.50 -22.74 2.64
C LEU A 128 21.28 -21.71 1.52
N HIS A 129 21.01 -22.18 0.29
CA HIS A 129 20.75 -21.29 -0.83
C HIS A 129 19.40 -20.59 -0.74
N SER A 130 18.38 -21.24 -0.14
CA SER A 130 17.08 -20.62 0.14
C SER A 130 17.20 -19.55 1.24
N SER A 131 18.00 -19.81 2.25
CA SER A 131 18.29 -18.87 3.35
C SER A 131 18.96 -17.58 2.85
N ASP A 132 19.95 -17.68 1.96
CA ASP A 132 20.65 -16.52 1.38
C ASP A 132 19.72 -15.67 0.55
N THR A 133 18.88 -16.30 -0.27
CA THR A 133 17.88 -15.58 -1.09
C THR A 133 16.83 -14.88 -0.22
N VAL A 134 16.37 -15.50 0.85
CA VAL A 134 15.43 -14.89 1.81
C VAL A 134 16.10 -13.71 2.53
N GLN A 135 17.35 -13.85 3.00
CA GLN A 135 18.10 -12.76 3.62
C GLN A 135 18.32 -11.59 2.66
N GLU A 136 18.62 -11.88 1.39
CA GLU A 136 18.81 -10.84 0.39
C GLU A 136 17.51 -10.05 0.12
N LYS A 137 16.36 -10.74 0.09
CA LYS A 137 15.03 -10.10 -0.03
C LYS A 137 14.62 -9.33 1.22
N LEU A 138 14.93 -9.86 2.41
CA LEU A 138 14.74 -9.13 3.67
C LEU A 138 15.58 -7.84 3.71
N SER A 139 16.80 -7.88 3.14
CA SER A 139 17.64 -6.70 3.01
C SER A 139 16.98 -5.57 2.22
N LEU A 140 16.11 -5.90 1.25
CA LEU A 140 15.32 -4.92 0.52
C LEU A 140 14.32 -4.18 1.42
N VAL A 141 13.67 -4.88 2.37
CA VAL A 141 12.71 -4.28 3.31
C VAL A 141 13.36 -3.21 4.18
N TYR A 142 14.62 -3.45 4.59
CA TYR A 142 15.37 -2.49 5.41
C TYR A 142 15.80 -1.23 4.64
N ARG A 143 15.75 -1.25 3.30
CA ARG A 143 16.04 -0.07 2.46
C ARG A 143 14.85 0.88 2.34
N PHE A 144 13.66 0.45 2.77
CA PHE A 144 12.54 1.37 2.94
C PHE A 144 12.75 2.17 4.23
N GLY A 145 13.20 3.41 4.09
CA GLY A 145 13.53 4.26 5.22
C GLY A 145 12.34 4.60 6.10
N VAL A 146 11.13 4.69 5.52
CA VAL A 146 9.88 4.86 6.27
C VAL A 146 8.99 3.64 6.05
N ARG A 147 8.59 2.99 7.16
CA ARG A 147 7.66 1.87 7.16
C ARG A 147 6.46 2.20 8.02
N ILE A 148 5.27 2.17 7.43
CA ILE A 148 4.00 2.52 8.09
C ILE A 148 3.12 1.28 8.15
N TYR A 149 2.76 0.87 9.36
CA TYR A 149 1.87 -0.26 9.59
C TYR A 149 0.40 0.17 9.54
N PHE A 150 -0.39 -0.55 8.76
CA PHE A 150 -1.83 -0.43 8.63
C PHE A 150 -2.51 -1.67 9.19
N GLY A 151 -2.84 -1.64 10.46
CA GLY A 151 -3.58 -2.71 11.14
C GLY A 151 -5.09 -2.64 10.86
N LYS A 152 -5.78 -3.74 11.17
CA LYS A 152 -7.25 -3.74 11.15
C LYS A 152 -7.78 -2.71 12.16
N PRO A 153 -8.80 -1.91 11.79
CA PRO A 153 -9.46 -1.02 12.72
C PRO A 153 -10.14 -1.81 13.84
N ASP A 154 -10.21 -1.24 15.01
CA ASP A 154 -11.10 -1.72 16.06
C ASP A 154 -12.57 -1.38 15.72
N LYS A 155 -13.50 -1.87 16.56
CA LYS A 155 -14.93 -1.66 16.33
C LYS A 155 -15.33 -0.19 16.29
N LYS A 156 -14.72 0.65 17.13
CA LYS A 156 -15.00 2.11 17.17
C LYS A 156 -14.51 2.79 15.90
N GLN A 157 -13.30 2.47 15.49
CA GLN A 157 -12.69 2.98 14.25
C GLN A 157 -13.49 2.53 13.02
N PHE A 158 -13.94 1.27 12.98
CA PHE A 158 -14.78 0.78 11.89
C PHE A 158 -16.10 1.55 11.81
N GLN A 159 -16.77 1.77 12.93
CA GLN A 159 -18.01 2.55 12.98
C GLN A 159 -17.78 4.00 12.53
N GLU A 160 -16.64 4.59 12.88
CA GLU A 160 -16.27 5.95 12.43
C GLU A 160 -16.05 6.01 10.91
N ILE A 161 -15.41 4.99 10.35
CA ILE A 161 -15.28 4.85 8.90
C ILE A 161 -16.66 4.77 8.24
N VAL A 162 -17.58 3.97 8.79
CA VAL A 162 -18.95 3.85 8.27
C VAL A 162 -19.70 5.17 8.32
N ARG A 163 -19.63 5.93 9.44
CA ARG A 163 -20.25 7.26 9.56
C ARG A 163 -19.71 8.22 8.51
N THR A 164 -18.39 8.26 8.38
CA THR A 164 -17.71 9.14 7.41
C THR A 164 -18.12 8.84 5.97
N LEU A 165 -18.20 7.57 5.63
CA LEU A 165 -18.64 7.16 4.30
C LEU A 165 -20.13 7.44 4.10
N ALA A 166 -21.00 7.12 5.05
CA ALA A 166 -22.43 7.41 4.98
C ALA A 166 -22.71 8.90 4.76
N ALA A 167 -22.03 9.77 5.51
CA ALA A 167 -22.13 11.22 5.32
C ALA A 167 -21.66 11.66 3.91
N ARG A 168 -20.56 11.10 3.42
CA ARG A 168 -20.01 11.39 2.08
C ARG A 168 -20.96 11.01 0.95
N TYR A 169 -21.64 9.88 1.08
CA TYR A 169 -22.56 9.35 0.07
C TYR A 169 -24.02 9.77 0.29
N GLY A 170 -24.29 10.60 1.29
CA GLY A 170 -25.62 11.14 1.58
C GLY A 170 -26.64 10.09 2.04
N VAL A 171 -26.19 9.05 2.73
CA VAL A 171 -27.08 8.03 3.32
C VAL A 171 -27.91 8.67 4.40
N THR A 172 -29.24 8.51 4.33
CA THR A 172 -30.20 9.16 5.25
C THR A 172 -30.72 8.25 6.36
N MET A 173 -30.20 7.02 6.43
CA MET A 173 -30.56 6.03 7.45
C MET A 173 -30.22 6.53 8.87
N PRO A 174 -31.09 6.32 9.90
CA PRO A 174 -30.76 6.61 11.29
C PRO A 174 -29.45 5.94 11.73
N GLU A 175 -28.63 6.66 12.51
CA GLU A 175 -27.28 6.20 12.86
C GLU A 175 -27.28 4.83 13.57
N ASP A 176 -28.19 4.62 14.51
CA ASP A 176 -28.29 3.36 15.26
C ASP A 176 -28.58 2.16 14.32
N GLU A 177 -29.46 2.35 13.36
CA GLU A 177 -29.79 1.34 12.34
C GLU A 177 -28.61 1.10 11.39
N LEU A 178 -27.94 2.17 10.95
CA LEU A 178 -26.76 2.11 10.11
C LEU A 178 -25.65 1.29 10.76
N LEU A 179 -25.32 1.59 12.01
CA LEU A 179 -24.26 0.91 12.74
C LEU A 179 -24.61 -0.54 13.07
N LEU A 180 -25.88 -0.84 13.38
CA LEU A 180 -26.35 -2.20 13.60
C LEU A 180 -26.15 -3.04 12.32
N LYS A 181 -26.62 -2.54 11.18
CA LYS A 181 -26.47 -3.21 9.88
C LYS A 181 -25.01 -3.35 9.45
N ALA A 182 -24.19 -2.34 9.68
CA ALA A 182 -22.75 -2.39 9.40
C ALA A 182 -22.05 -3.47 10.24
N ASN A 183 -22.39 -3.61 11.53
CA ASN A 183 -21.84 -4.66 12.38
C ASN A 183 -22.32 -6.09 11.95
N GLN A 184 -23.51 -6.22 11.40
CA GLN A 184 -23.98 -7.49 10.83
C GLN A 184 -23.26 -7.82 9.52
N TRP A 185 -23.04 -6.79 8.68
CA TRP A 185 -22.36 -6.92 7.40
C TRP A 185 -20.92 -7.41 7.56
N GLU A 186 -20.16 -6.84 8.49
CA GLU A 186 -18.75 -7.15 8.68
C GLU A 186 -18.52 -8.63 9.04
N LEU A 187 -19.46 -9.27 9.76
CA LEU A 187 -19.36 -10.68 10.14
C LEU A 187 -19.29 -11.63 8.94
N SER A 188 -19.91 -11.26 7.82
CA SER A 188 -19.97 -12.06 6.60
C SER A 188 -19.09 -11.54 5.46
N HIS A 189 -18.49 -10.33 5.59
CA HIS A 189 -17.80 -9.64 4.51
C HIS A 189 -16.36 -9.27 4.86
N GLY A 190 -15.63 -10.16 5.55
CA GLY A 190 -14.18 -10.03 5.75
C GLY A 190 -13.75 -9.26 6.99
N GLY A 191 -14.69 -9.00 7.91
CA GLY A 191 -14.40 -8.40 9.23
C GLY A 191 -14.25 -6.89 9.20
N LEU A 192 -13.73 -6.36 10.31
CA LEU A 192 -13.55 -4.91 10.51
C LEU A 192 -12.46 -4.37 9.56
N THR A 193 -12.86 -3.87 8.39
CA THR A 193 -11.94 -3.28 7.40
C THR A 193 -12.58 -2.08 6.71
N GLY A 194 -11.77 -1.14 6.22
CA GLY A 194 -12.26 -0.02 5.40
C GLY A 194 -12.94 -0.49 4.11
N ARG A 195 -12.49 -1.62 3.54
CA ARG A 195 -13.12 -2.23 2.35
C ARG A 195 -14.51 -2.75 2.67
N ALA A 196 -14.69 -3.46 3.80
CA ALA A 196 -16.01 -3.95 4.22
C ALA A 196 -16.98 -2.79 4.49
N ALA A 197 -16.49 -1.70 5.11
CA ALA A 197 -17.28 -0.49 5.31
C ALA A 197 -17.71 0.16 4.00
N GLN A 198 -16.80 0.29 3.01
CA GLN A 198 -17.13 0.84 1.69
C GLN A 198 -18.16 -0.04 0.97
N GLN A 199 -17.95 -1.35 0.91
CA GLN A 199 -18.91 -2.28 0.30
C GLN A 199 -20.29 -2.23 0.95
N PHE A 200 -20.34 -2.07 2.27
CA PHE A 200 -21.61 -1.89 2.98
C PHE A 200 -22.33 -0.61 2.53
N ILE A 201 -21.62 0.50 2.46
CA ILE A 201 -22.23 1.78 2.02
C ILE A 201 -22.66 1.71 0.56
N ASP A 202 -21.85 1.11 -0.32
CA ASP A 202 -22.21 0.92 -1.73
C ASP A 202 -23.49 0.08 -1.87
N TYR A 203 -23.65 -0.97 -1.04
CA TYR A 203 -24.86 -1.78 -0.98
C TYR A 203 -26.08 -0.98 -0.51
N ILE A 204 -25.95 -0.15 0.54
CA ILE A 204 -27.04 0.69 1.05
C ILE A 204 -27.48 1.70 -0.01
N VAL A 205 -26.53 2.41 -0.62
CA VAL A 205 -26.83 3.40 -1.67
C VAL A 205 -27.55 2.73 -2.86
N GLY A 206 -27.07 1.58 -3.32
CA GLY A 206 -27.71 0.84 -4.42
C GLY A 206 -29.15 0.42 -4.09
N THR A 207 -29.40 -0.06 -2.86
CA THR A 207 -30.75 -0.46 -2.43
C THR A 207 -31.69 0.74 -2.22
N GLU A 208 -31.18 1.92 -1.83
CA GLU A 208 -31.99 3.14 -1.76
C GLU A 208 -32.37 3.69 -3.13
N GLU A 209 -31.47 3.60 -4.11
CA GLU A 209 -31.76 4.00 -5.50
C GLU A 209 -32.81 3.12 -6.16
N GLU A 210 -32.78 1.80 -5.91
CA GLU A 210 -33.81 0.87 -6.41
C GLU A 210 -35.19 1.15 -5.85
N LYS A 211 -35.29 1.59 -4.59
CA LYS A 211 -36.57 1.96 -3.95
C LYS A 211 -37.15 3.28 -4.44
N ARG A 212 -36.35 4.12 -5.09
CA ARG A 212 -36.78 5.42 -5.64
C ARG A 212 -37.27 5.34 -7.09
N LYS A 213 -37.06 4.20 -7.74
CA LYS A 213 -37.56 3.88 -9.09
C LYS A 213 -38.90 3.16 -9.04
#